data_d3420b4cbd444316775b89197417ee79
#
_entry.id   d3420b4cbd444316775b89197417ee79
#
_cell.length_a   1.000
_cell.length_b   1.000
_cell.length_c   1.000
_cell.angle_alpha   90.00
_cell.angle_beta   90.00
_cell.angle_gamma   90.00
#
_symmetry.space_group_name_H-M   'P 1'
#
loop_
_entity.id
_entity.type
_entity.pdbx_description
1 polymer ?
#
loop_
_entity_poly.entity_id
_entity_poly.type
_entity_poly.pdbx_seq_one_letter_code
_entity_poly.pdbx_strand_id
1 'polypeptide(L)'
;MSVRVLITGFEPFGGDTANASGEAVLRLARRFDDPDLELVHAVIPVSFLGGPETLRRLIAEHDPDVVVAVGEAGGRSAVTPELWAVNDQVARIPDNDAAQPSGPIDAGPQRLASRLDVDALVAAVRQAGIPAESSEDAGRFVCNAVFRAALTGFDGPAGFVHVPAVREGRTATVGAETDAKAPVQSDLTFDDLATALDAIVRASATCGG
;
A
#
# COMPACT_ATOMS: atom_id res chain seq x y z
N MET A 1 22.48 13.93 5.20
CA MET A 1 21.77 12.83 5.86
C MET A 1 20.87 12.20 4.83
N SER A 2 20.85 10.88 4.71
CA SER A 2 19.94 10.17 3.78
C SER A 2 18.51 10.26 4.30
N VAL A 3 17.55 10.41 3.39
CA VAL A 3 16.12 10.34 3.72
C VAL A 3 15.74 8.86 3.87
N ARG A 4 15.16 8.50 4.99
CA ARG A 4 14.72 7.12 5.26
C ARG A 4 13.26 6.94 4.89
N VAL A 5 13.00 6.05 3.93
CA VAL A 5 11.65 5.71 3.47
C VAL A 5 11.28 4.32 3.96
N LEU A 6 10.25 4.22 4.78
CA LEU A 6 9.63 2.93 5.13
C LEU A 6 8.56 2.58 4.10
N ILE A 7 8.76 1.47 3.39
CA ILE A 7 7.76 0.92 2.50
C ILE A 7 7.26 -0.44 2.98
N THR A 8 5.95 -0.67 2.97
CA THR A 8 5.36 -1.96 3.36
C THR A 8 4.46 -2.52 2.28
N GLY A 9 4.45 -3.85 2.14
CA GLY A 9 3.48 -4.60 1.35
C GLY A 9 2.82 -5.67 2.23
N PHE A 10 1.86 -6.41 1.69
CA PHE A 10 1.14 -7.43 2.45
C PHE A 10 1.55 -8.84 2.10
N GLU A 11 1.38 -9.75 3.07
CA GLU A 11 1.46 -11.19 2.88
C GLU A 11 0.33 -11.72 1.98
N PRO A 12 0.40 -12.96 1.47
CA PRO A 12 -0.69 -13.63 0.76
C PRO A 12 -1.99 -13.67 1.57
N PHE A 13 -3.13 -13.56 0.85
CA PHE A 13 -4.46 -13.50 1.46
C PHE A 13 -5.49 -14.25 0.61
N GLY A 14 -6.56 -14.73 1.26
CA GLY A 14 -7.75 -15.26 0.59
C GLY A 14 -7.51 -16.55 -0.20
N GLY A 15 -6.45 -17.29 0.12
CA GLY A 15 -6.07 -18.52 -0.58
C GLY A 15 -5.18 -18.32 -1.80
N ASP A 16 -4.81 -17.08 -2.13
CA ASP A 16 -3.76 -16.79 -3.11
C ASP A 16 -2.38 -17.13 -2.55
N THR A 17 -1.46 -17.54 -3.40
CA THR A 17 -0.09 -17.90 -3.03
C THR A 17 0.87 -16.72 -3.02
N ALA A 18 0.44 -15.57 -3.58
CA ALA A 18 1.20 -14.33 -3.65
C ALA A 18 0.28 -13.13 -3.45
N ASN A 19 0.86 -12.05 -2.94
CA ASN A 19 0.25 -10.73 -2.87
C ASN A 19 1.14 -9.78 -3.66
N ALA A 20 0.58 -9.10 -4.67
CA ALA A 20 1.36 -8.27 -5.58
C ALA A 20 2.08 -7.12 -4.87
N SER A 21 1.52 -6.58 -3.78
CA SER A 21 2.17 -5.53 -3.01
C SER A 21 3.42 -6.04 -2.29
N GLY A 22 3.32 -7.19 -1.62
CA GLY A 22 4.47 -7.82 -0.94
C GLY A 22 5.58 -8.22 -1.90
N GLU A 23 5.22 -8.88 -3.02
CA GLU A 23 6.19 -9.28 -4.04
C GLU A 23 6.90 -8.07 -4.67
N ALA A 24 6.16 -7.01 -5.00
CA ALA A 24 6.74 -5.79 -5.56
C ALA A 24 7.70 -5.10 -4.58
N VAL A 25 7.34 -5.00 -3.31
CA VAL A 25 8.20 -4.43 -2.25
C VAL A 25 9.49 -5.23 -2.10
N LEU A 26 9.40 -6.57 -2.06
CA LEU A 26 10.59 -7.44 -1.94
C LEU A 26 11.49 -7.35 -3.18
N ARG A 27 10.92 -7.20 -4.38
CA ARG A 27 11.69 -7.02 -5.63
C ARG A 27 12.36 -5.65 -5.67
N LEU A 28 11.65 -4.60 -5.27
CA LEU A 28 12.23 -3.26 -5.13
C LEU A 28 13.43 -3.30 -4.18
N ALA A 29 13.28 -3.86 -2.99
CA ALA A 29 14.34 -3.90 -1.98
C ALA A 29 15.62 -4.58 -2.45
N ARG A 30 15.51 -5.63 -3.29
CA ARG A 30 16.68 -6.36 -3.83
C ARG A 30 17.50 -5.55 -4.84
N ARG A 31 16.90 -4.55 -5.48
CA ARG A 31 17.53 -3.77 -6.57
C ARG A 31 17.68 -2.28 -6.24
N PHE A 32 17.12 -1.86 -5.10
CA PHE A 32 17.18 -0.46 -4.70
C PHE A 32 18.62 -0.07 -4.39
N ASP A 33 19.08 0.96 -5.08
CA ASP A 33 20.40 1.55 -4.89
C ASP A 33 20.28 3.07 -5.10
N ASP A 34 20.47 3.80 -4.01
CA ASP A 34 20.42 5.26 -4.01
C ASP A 34 21.28 5.80 -2.88
N PRO A 35 22.27 6.68 -3.15
CA PRO A 35 23.18 7.19 -2.12
C PRO A 35 22.51 8.15 -1.14
N ASP A 36 21.41 8.78 -1.51
CA ASP A 36 20.70 9.79 -0.74
C ASP A 36 19.48 9.25 -0.01
N LEU A 37 19.03 8.03 -0.36
CA LEU A 37 17.84 7.38 0.21
C LEU A 37 18.18 6.06 0.91
N GLU A 38 17.65 5.88 2.11
CA GLU A 38 17.67 4.61 2.84
C GLU A 38 16.30 3.95 2.75
N LEU A 39 16.22 2.76 2.14
CA LEU A 39 14.98 2.02 2.01
C LEU A 39 14.83 0.99 3.12
N VAL A 40 13.90 1.22 4.03
CA VAL A 40 13.42 0.23 4.98
C VAL A 40 12.18 -0.44 4.41
N HIS A 41 12.13 -1.77 4.37
CA HIS A 41 11.02 -2.51 3.79
C HIS A 41 10.52 -3.63 4.69
N ALA A 42 9.23 -3.92 4.60
CA ALA A 42 8.63 -5.04 5.31
C ALA A 42 7.40 -5.60 4.59
N VAL A 43 7.11 -6.88 4.83
CA VAL A 43 5.83 -7.51 4.53
C VAL A 43 5.04 -7.62 5.83
N ILE A 44 3.82 -7.07 5.85
CA ILE A 44 2.96 -7.00 7.04
C ILE A 44 1.75 -7.93 6.87
N PRO A 45 1.13 -8.37 7.98
CA PRO A 45 0.00 -9.29 7.91
C PRO A 45 -1.25 -8.63 7.34
N VAL A 46 -2.06 -9.41 6.61
CA VAL A 46 -3.42 -9.02 6.23
C VAL A 46 -4.34 -9.25 7.44
N SER A 47 -4.25 -8.35 8.39
CA SER A 47 -5.01 -8.39 9.65
C SER A 47 -5.44 -6.98 10.05
N PHE A 48 -6.71 -6.82 10.47
CA PHE A 48 -7.23 -5.54 10.94
C PHE A 48 -6.54 -5.03 12.20
N LEU A 49 -6.03 -5.94 13.03
CA LEU A 49 -5.26 -5.61 14.24
C LEU A 49 -3.76 -5.66 13.93
N GLY A 50 -3.27 -6.80 13.45
CA GLY A 50 -1.84 -7.07 13.28
C GLY A 50 -1.17 -6.19 12.23
N GLY A 51 -1.87 -5.85 11.13
CA GLY A 51 -1.33 -4.95 10.08
C GLY A 51 -1.00 -3.56 10.61
N PRO A 52 -1.99 -2.82 11.18
CA PRO A 52 -1.77 -1.53 11.82
C PRO A 52 -0.75 -1.55 12.96
N GLU A 53 -0.77 -2.56 13.83
CA GLU A 53 0.19 -2.68 14.94
C GLU A 53 1.61 -2.89 14.43
N THR A 54 1.79 -3.76 13.43
CA THR A 54 3.10 -4.00 12.81
C THR A 54 3.63 -2.72 12.15
N LEU A 55 2.79 -1.98 11.42
CA LEU A 55 3.22 -0.71 10.83
C LEU A 55 3.67 0.30 11.89
N ARG A 56 2.90 0.49 12.98
CA ARG A 56 3.28 1.41 14.07
C ARG A 56 4.59 0.99 14.73
N ARG A 57 4.78 -0.31 14.96
CA ARG A 57 6.04 -0.84 15.50
C ARG A 57 7.22 -0.55 14.57
N LEU A 58 7.09 -0.76 13.28
CA LEU A 58 8.13 -0.47 12.29
C LEU A 58 8.46 1.03 12.22
N ILE A 59 7.45 1.91 12.31
CA ILE A 59 7.66 3.36 12.39
C ILE A 59 8.48 3.71 13.64
N ALA A 60 8.12 3.17 14.80
CA ALA A 60 8.84 3.43 16.06
C ALA A 60 10.26 2.85 16.09
N GLU A 61 10.47 1.69 15.43
CA GLU A 61 11.76 1.01 15.39
C GLU A 61 12.76 1.69 14.44
N HIS A 62 12.28 2.15 13.30
CA HIS A 62 13.15 2.66 12.23
C HIS A 62 13.19 4.17 12.12
N ASP A 63 12.29 4.90 12.80
CA ASP A 63 12.20 6.37 12.77
C ASP A 63 12.33 6.93 11.34
N PRO A 64 11.39 6.57 10.43
CA PRO A 64 11.46 6.97 9.02
C PRO A 64 11.10 8.44 8.83
N ASP A 65 11.62 9.04 7.75
CA ASP A 65 11.23 10.37 7.31
C ASP A 65 9.92 10.34 6.48
N VAL A 66 9.66 9.20 5.81
CA VAL A 66 8.49 8.99 4.93
C VAL A 66 7.94 7.57 5.12
N VAL A 67 6.61 7.43 5.09
CA VAL A 67 5.92 6.14 5.14
C VAL A 67 5.05 5.93 3.89
N VAL A 68 5.31 4.84 3.16
CA VAL A 68 4.53 4.40 2.01
C VAL A 68 3.98 2.99 2.29
N ALA A 69 2.70 2.86 2.54
CA ALA A 69 2.06 1.55 2.62
C ALA A 69 1.51 1.14 1.24
N VAL A 70 1.67 -0.13 0.88
CA VAL A 70 1.25 -0.64 -0.44
C VAL A 70 0.32 -1.83 -0.25
N GLY A 71 -0.79 -1.86 -0.98
CA GLY A 71 -1.75 -2.96 -1.00
C GLY A 71 -2.04 -3.45 -2.41
N GLU A 72 -2.60 -4.65 -2.52
CA GLU A 72 -3.10 -5.17 -3.79
C GLU A 72 -4.59 -4.86 -3.95
N ALA A 73 -4.98 -4.37 -5.14
CA ALA A 73 -6.37 -4.19 -5.54
C ALA A 73 -6.65 -4.97 -6.83
N GLY A 74 -7.26 -6.15 -6.69
CA GLY A 74 -7.48 -7.10 -7.78
C GLY A 74 -8.33 -6.59 -8.95
N GLY A 75 -9.20 -5.62 -8.71
CA GLY A 75 -10.07 -5.02 -9.73
C GLY A 75 -9.45 -3.83 -10.48
N ARG A 76 -8.20 -3.46 -10.20
CA ARG A 76 -7.56 -2.29 -10.82
C ARG A 76 -6.60 -2.70 -11.94
N SER A 77 -6.43 -1.81 -12.92
CA SER A 77 -5.51 -1.98 -14.06
C SER A 77 -4.29 -1.08 -14.00
N ALA A 78 -4.26 -0.11 -13.08
CA ALA A 78 -3.21 0.89 -12.91
C ALA A 78 -2.73 0.95 -11.45
N VAL A 79 -1.54 1.49 -11.23
CA VAL A 79 -1.05 1.83 -9.88
C VAL A 79 -1.80 3.07 -9.38
N THR A 80 -2.34 3.00 -8.17
CA THR A 80 -3.27 4.03 -7.67
C THR A 80 -2.86 4.52 -6.29
N PRO A 81 -2.13 5.65 -6.21
CA PRO A 81 -1.97 6.39 -4.96
C PRO A 81 -3.33 6.89 -4.44
N GLU A 82 -3.60 6.68 -3.16
CA GLU A 82 -4.88 6.96 -2.51
C GLU A 82 -4.90 8.36 -1.89
N LEU A 83 -6.00 9.11 -2.15
CA LEU A 83 -6.18 10.46 -1.60
C LEU A 83 -6.67 10.46 -0.15
N TRP A 84 -7.46 9.45 0.25
CA TRP A 84 -8.17 9.46 1.53
C TRP A 84 -8.16 8.10 2.23
N ALA A 85 -7.90 8.12 3.54
CA ALA A 85 -8.26 7.04 4.45
C ALA A 85 -9.60 7.40 5.13
N VAL A 86 -10.54 6.44 5.18
CA VAL A 86 -11.85 6.64 5.82
C VAL A 86 -11.89 6.01 7.21
N ASN A 87 -12.69 6.61 8.11
CA ASN A 87 -12.93 6.06 9.45
C ASN A 87 -14.08 5.05 9.41
N ASP A 88 -13.92 4.02 8.63
CA ASP A 88 -14.87 2.93 8.50
C ASP A 88 -14.16 1.65 8.09
N GLN A 89 -14.60 0.53 8.63
CA GLN A 89 -14.13 -0.81 8.25
C GLN A 89 -15.34 -1.72 8.06
N VAL A 90 -15.30 -2.52 7.01
CA VAL A 90 -16.33 -3.50 6.71
C VAL A 90 -15.63 -4.76 6.17
N ALA A 91 -15.45 -5.72 7.05
CA ALA A 91 -14.88 -7.01 6.68
C ALA A 91 -16.00 -7.93 6.17
N ARG A 92 -16.14 -8.03 4.86
CA ARG A 92 -17.10 -8.95 4.23
C ARG A 92 -16.68 -10.40 4.30
N ILE A 93 -15.38 -10.64 4.42
CA ILE A 93 -14.74 -11.93 4.68
C ILE A 93 -13.77 -11.77 5.84
N PRO A 94 -13.44 -12.86 6.59
CA PRO A 94 -12.42 -12.80 7.62
C PRO A 94 -11.05 -12.43 7.06
N ASP A 95 -10.26 -11.70 7.86
CA ASP A 95 -8.84 -11.50 7.59
C ASP A 95 -8.01 -12.77 7.94
N ASN A 96 -6.67 -12.72 7.87
CA ASN A 96 -5.82 -13.87 8.18
C ASN A 96 -5.84 -14.29 9.66
N ASP A 97 -6.30 -13.43 10.55
CA ASP A 97 -6.52 -13.74 11.98
C ASP A 97 -7.96 -14.15 12.28
N ALA A 98 -8.77 -14.43 11.25
CA ALA A 98 -10.18 -14.77 11.33
C ALA A 98 -11.05 -13.64 11.94
N ALA A 99 -10.57 -12.40 11.96
CA ALA A 99 -11.34 -11.24 12.40
C ALA A 99 -12.22 -10.70 11.27
N GLN A 100 -13.43 -10.26 11.64
CA GLN A 100 -14.41 -9.71 10.70
C GLN A 100 -15.10 -8.48 11.30
N PRO A 101 -14.36 -7.39 11.54
CA PRO A 101 -14.91 -6.18 12.14
C PRO A 101 -15.79 -5.38 11.17
N SER A 102 -16.64 -4.52 11.76
CA SER A 102 -17.40 -3.50 11.04
C SER A 102 -17.59 -2.25 11.89
N GLY A 103 -17.69 -1.08 11.26
CA GLY A 103 -17.90 0.20 11.93
C GLY A 103 -16.65 1.07 11.96
N PRO A 104 -16.64 2.13 12.80
CA PRO A 104 -15.52 3.06 12.85
C PRO A 104 -14.24 2.39 13.36
N ILE A 105 -13.10 2.81 12.79
CA ILE A 105 -11.76 2.30 13.17
C ILE A 105 -11.30 2.95 14.48
N ASP A 106 -11.58 4.25 14.64
CA ASP A 106 -11.19 5.03 15.82
C ASP A 106 -12.20 6.18 16.10
N ALA A 107 -11.91 7.01 17.10
CA ALA A 107 -12.74 8.18 17.46
C ALA A 107 -12.42 9.45 16.65
N GLY A 108 -11.51 9.37 15.67
CA GLY A 108 -11.06 10.50 14.88
C GLY A 108 -12.04 10.93 13.77
N PRO A 109 -11.62 11.87 12.91
CA PRO A 109 -12.45 12.39 11.83
C PRO A 109 -12.82 11.31 10.81
N GLN A 110 -13.93 11.54 10.08
CA GLN A 110 -14.46 10.60 9.08
C GLN A 110 -13.47 10.31 7.94
N ARG A 111 -12.64 11.29 7.55
CA ARG A 111 -11.61 11.16 6.52
C ARG A 111 -10.30 11.77 6.99
N LEU A 112 -9.20 11.17 6.55
CA LEU A 112 -7.85 11.72 6.67
C LEU A 112 -7.23 11.77 5.27
N ALA A 113 -6.69 12.93 4.89
CA ALA A 113 -5.99 13.07 3.61
C ALA A 113 -4.63 12.36 3.66
N SER A 114 -4.22 11.80 2.54
CA SER A 114 -2.82 11.45 2.30
C SER A 114 -1.93 12.66 2.59
N ARG A 115 -0.79 12.45 3.21
CA ARG A 115 0.25 13.48 3.37
C ARG A 115 1.39 13.35 2.35
N LEU A 116 1.23 12.45 1.38
CA LEU A 116 2.06 12.42 0.17
C LEU A 116 1.38 13.26 -0.92
N ASP A 117 2.20 13.87 -1.78
CA ASP A 117 1.71 14.52 -2.99
C ASP A 117 1.28 13.47 -4.02
N VAL A 118 0.00 13.11 -4.00
CA VAL A 118 -0.58 12.06 -4.84
C VAL A 118 -0.40 12.37 -6.33
N ASP A 119 -0.51 13.63 -6.74
CA ASP A 119 -0.33 14.02 -8.14
C ASP A 119 1.13 13.85 -8.59
N ALA A 120 2.08 14.20 -7.73
CA ALA A 120 3.51 13.96 -7.99
C ALA A 120 3.82 12.46 -8.08
N LEU A 121 3.23 11.62 -7.22
CA LEU A 121 3.39 10.17 -7.29
C LEU A 121 2.86 9.59 -8.60
N VAL A 122 1.64 10.00 -9.01
CA VAL A 122 1.05 9.58 -10.29
C VAL A 122 1.93 10.00 -11.47
N ALA A 123 2.44 11.24 -11.45
CA ALA A 123 3.33 11.73 -12.49
C ALA A 123 4.63 10.93 -12.57
N ALA A 124 5.26 10.61 -11.42
CA ALA A 124 6.49 9.84 -11.36
C ALA A 124 6.31 8.41 -11.90
N VAL A 125 5.23 7.73 -11.54
CA VAL A 125 4.92 6.38 -12.04
C VAL A 125 4.67 6.40 -13.55
N ARG A 126 3.94 7.40 -14.06
CA ARG A 126 3.72 7.55 -15.51
C ARG A 126 5.01 7.85 -16.27
N GLN A 127 5.93 8.64 -15.70
CA GLN A 127 7.24 8.90 -16.27
C GLN A 127 8.11 7.63 -16.35
N ALA A 128 7.92 6.70 -15.42
CA ALA A 128 8.55 5.38 -15.47
C ALA A 128 7.89 4.42 -16.48
N GLY A 129 6.89 4.88 -17.25
CA GLY A 129 6.20 4.09 -18.28
C GLY A 129 5.10 3.17 -17.75
N ILE A 130 4.71 3.30 -16.48
CA ILE A 130 3.70 2.46 -15.86
C ILE A 130 2.36 3.21 -15.75
N PRO A 131 1.20 2.58 -16.07
CA PRO A 131 -0.11 3.19 -15.88
C PRO A 131 -0.36 3.56 -14.42
N ALA A 132 -0.78 4.80 -14.16
CA ALA A 132 -1.13 5.26 -12.83
C ALA A 132 -2.25 6.29 -12.87
N GLU A 133 -3.04 6.34 -11.82
CA GLU A 133 -4.11 7.32 -11.59
C GLU A 133 -4.32 7.51 -10.08
N SER A 134 -4.89 8.64 -9.66
CA SER A 134 -5.25 8.84 -8.26
C SER A 134 -6.57 8.12 -7.94
N SER A 135 -6.75 7.74 -6.67
CA SER A 135 -7.99 7.12 -6.20
C SER A 135 -8.52 7.84 -4.95
N GLU A 136 -9.82 7.98 -4.86
CA GLU A 136 -10.53 8.53 -3.70
C GLU A 136 -11.07 7.45 -2.74
N ASP A 137 -10.91 6.19 -3.06
CA ASP A 137 -11.47 5.07 -2.27
C ASP A 137 -10.45 3.93 -2.11
N ALA A 138 -9.83 3.88 -0.94
CA ALA A 138 -8.95 2.80 -0.52
C ALA A 138 -9.71 1.54 -0.03
N GLY A 139 -11.01 1.51 -0.22
CA GLY A 139 -11.88 0.46 0.30
C GLY A 139 -12.14 0.59 1.81
N ARG A 140 -12.65 -0.49 2.42
CA ARG A 140 -12.92 -0.57 3.86
C ARG A 140 -12.37 -1.83 4.50
N PHE A 141 -11.44 -2.49 3.84
CA PHE A 141 -10.76 -3.67 4.35
C PHE A 141 -9.43 -3.28 5.02
N VAL A 142 -8.53 -4.23 5.25
CA VAL A 142 -7.24 -4.05 5.95
C VAL A 142 -6.39 -2.93 5.34
N CYS A 143 -6.41 -2.73 4.02
CA CYS A 143 -5.68 -1.66 3.34
C CYS A 143 -6.03 -0.27 3.92
N ASN A 144 -7.32 0.02 4.06
CA ASN A 144 -7.78 1.28 4.65
C ASN A 144 -7.41 1.39 6.15
N ALA A 145 -7.47 0.30 6.90
CA ALA A 145 -7.07 0.30 8.32
C ALA A 145 -5.56 0.61 8.48
N VAL A 146 -4.72 0.03 7.62
CA VAL A 146 -3.26 0.30 7.59
C VAL A 146 -2.98 1.72 7.11
N PHE A 147 -3.67 2.21 6.07
CA PHE A 147 -3.55 3.60 5.62
C PHE A 147 -3.90 4.58 6.74
N ARG A 148 -5.02 4.33 7.43
CA ARG A 148 -5.41 5.18 8.55
C ARG A 148 -4.38 5.11 9.70
N ALA A 149 -3.81 3.93 9.98
CA ALA A 149 -2.76 3.77 10.99
C ALA A 149 -1.49 4.55 10.63
N ALA A 150 -1.09 4.58 9.35
CA ALA A 150 0.01 5.41 8.89
C ALA A 150 -0.24 6.91 9.17
N LEU A 151 -1.47 7.38 8.92
CA LEU A 151 -1.82 8.79 9.10
C LEU A 151 -2.05 9.19 10.57
N THR A 152 -2.40 8.27 11.44
CA THR A 152 -2.63 8.55 12.87
C THR A 152 -1.44 8.23 13.76
N GLY A 153 -0.55 7.35 13.31
CA GLY A 153 0.60 6.87 14.07
C GLY A 153 1.94 7.50 13.69
N PHE A 154 1.97 8.40 12.71
CA PHE A 154 3.16 9.06 12.22
C PHE A 154 2.81 10.50 11.81
N ASP A 155 3.64 11.47 12.15
CA ASP A 155 3.37 12.89 11.89
C ASP A 155 3.96 13.40 10.56
N GLY A 156 4.90 12.68 9.99
CA GLY A 156 5.56 13.01 8.73
C GLY A 156 4.76 12.65 7.48
N PRO A 157 5.33 12.81 6.28
CA PRO A 157 4.75 12.39 5.01
C PRO A 157 4.38 10.91 5.02
N ALA A 158 3.09 10.59 4.86
CA ALA A 158 2.58 9.23 4.86
C ALA A 158 1.42 9.05 3.88
N GLY A 159 1.35 7.91 3.22
CA GLY A 159 0.30 7.60 2.28
C GLY A 159 0.18 6.11 1.97
N PHE A 160 -0.76 5.83 1.10
CA PHE A 160 -1.08 4.46 0.66
C PHE A 160 -1.17 4.39 -0.86
N VAL A 161 -0.70 3.28 -1.42
CA VAL A 161 -0.74 3.01 -2.85
C VAL A 161 -1.32 1.62 -3.09
N HIS A 162 -2.34 1.52 -3.92
CA HIS A 162 -2.74 0.22 -4.45
C HIS A 162 -2.00 -0.11 -5.73
N VAL A 163 -1.58 -1.36 -5.84
CA VAL A 163 -1.06 -1.96 -7.07
C VAL A 163 -2.05 -2.99 -7.61
N PRO A 164 -2.14 -3.18 -8.94
CA PRO A 164 -2.94 -4.25 -9.53
C PRO A 164 -2.48 -5.62 -9.09
N ALA A 165 -3.42 -6.59 -9.07
CA ALA A 165 -3.06 -7.99 -8.88
C ALA A 165 -2.23 -8.51 -10.05
N VAL A 166 -1.24 -9.33 -9.73
CA VAL A 166 -0.45 -10.11 -10.70
C VAL A 166 -0.62 -11.59 -10.38
N ARG A 167 -1.14 -12.36 -11.33
CA ARG A 167 -1.39 -13.80 -11.16
C ARG A 167 -1.08 -14.56 -12.45
N GLU A 168 -0.43 -15.71 -12.36
CA GLU A 168 -0.20 -16.58 -13.52
C GLU A 168 -1.52 -17.02 -14.14
N GLY A 169 -2.55 -17.30 -13.51
CA GLY A 169 -3.88 -17.64 -14.04
C GLY A 169 -4.75 -16.44 -14.42
N ARG A 170 -4.27 -15.20 -14.31
CA ARG A 170 -5.01 -13.95 -14.54
C ARG A 170 -6.32 -13.85 -13.73
N THR A 171 -6.37 -14.50 -12.57
CA THR A 171 -7.52 -14.44 -11.66
C THR A 171 -7.03 -14.28 -10.23
N ALA A 172 -7.43 -13.24 -9.55
CA ALA A 172 -7.21 -13.04 -8.12
C ALA A 172 -8.34 -13.73 -7.34
N THR A 173 -8.01 -14.38 -6.22
CA THR A 173 -9.00 -15.07 -5.39
C THR A 173 -9.90 -14.07 -4.67
N VAL A 174 -9.34 -12.95 -4.23
CA VAL A 174 -10.07 -11.86 -3.58
C VAL A 174 -9.66 -10.53 -4.20
N GLY A 175 -10.65 -9.76 -4.64
CA GLY A 175 -10.44 -8.36 -4.96
C GLY A 175 -10.45 -7.53 -3.68
N ALA A 176 -9.67 -6.44 -3.59
CA ALA A 176 -9.68 -5.55 -2.43
C ALA A 176 -11.08 -4.98 -2.12
N GLU A 177 -11.91 -4.89 -3.11
CA GLU A 177 -13.27 -4.34 -3.05
C GLU A 177 -14.37 -5.41 -3.11
N THR A 178 -13.99 -6.67 -3.38
CA THR A 178 -14.94 -7.77 -3.54
C THR A 178 -14.45 -9.02 -2.82
N ASP A 179 -15.38 -9.78 -2.30
CA ASP A 179 -15.19 -11.10 -1.69
C ASP A 179 -15.30 -12.25 -2.71
N ALA A 180 -15.28 -11.91 -4.00
CA ALA A 180 -15.36 -12.86 -5.10
C ALA A 180 -14.07 -12.89 -5.91
N LYS A 181 -13.84 -13.99 -6.62
CA LYS A 181 -12.79 -14.08 -7.63
C LYS A 181 -13.01 -13.01 -8.70
N ALA A 182 -11.99 -12.21 -8.95
CA ALA A 182 -12.02 -11.20 -9.99
C ALA A 182 -10.95 -11.47 -11.05
N PRO A 183 -11.25 -11.26 -12.35
CA PRO A 183 -10.21 -11.32 -13.37
C PRO A 183 -9.17 -10.22 -13.11
N VAL A 184 -7.90 -10.56 -13.29
CA VAL A 184 -6.81 -9.58 -13.26
C VAL A 184 -6.98 -8.62 -14.42
N GLN A 185 -7.11 -7.32 -14.12
CA GLN A 185 -7.37 -6.26 -15.09
C GLN A 185 -6.09 -5.70 -15.73
N SER A 186 -4.92 -6.06 -15.21
CA SER A 186 -3.62 -5.52 -15.61
C SER A 186 -2.75 -6.57 -16.30
N ASP A 187 -1.95 -6.12 -17.28
CA ASP A 187 -0.88 -6.90 -17.89
C ASP A 187 0.49 -6.63 -17.23
N LEU A 188 0.53 -5.83 -16.17
CA LEU A 188 1.76 -5.52 -15.45
C LEU A 188 2.35 -6.77 -14.78
N THR A 189 3.66 -6.81 -14.75
CA THR A 189 4.43 -7.83 -14.04
C THR A 189 4.82 -7.34 -12.65
N PHE A 190 5.31 -8.23 -11.78
CA PHE A 190 5.90 -7.83 -10.50
C PHE A 190 7.09 -6.88 -10.66
N ASP A 191 7.84 -6.98 -11.76
CA ASP A 191 8.98 -6.08 -12.04
C ASP A 191 8.51 -4.70 -12.46
N ASP A 192 7.40 -4.61 -13.20
CA ASP A 192 6.75 -3.32 -13.52
C ASP A 192 6.24 -2.67 -12.23
N LEU A 193 5.59 -3.43 -11.33
CA LEU A 193 5.15 -2.91 -10.04
C LEU A 193 6.33 -2.43 -9.18
N ALA A 194 7.42 -3.19 -9.13
CA ALA A 194 8.61 -2.77 -8.40
C ALA A 194 9.25 -1.50 -9.01
N THR A 195 9.15 -1.30 -10.35
CA THR A 195 9.58 -0.08 -11.03
C THR A 195 8.68 1.11 -10.65
N ALA A 196 7.38 0.90 -10.58
CA ALA A 196 6.45 1.91 -10.11
C ALA A 196 6.73 2.31 -8.65
N LEU A 197 7.00 1.33 -7.78
CA LEU A 197 7.31 1.60 -6.37
C LEU A 197 8.66 2.32 -6.20
N ASP A 198 9.67 2.05 -7.03
CA ASP A 198 10.93 2.82 -7.05
C ASP A 198 10.66 4.30 -7.35
N ALA A 199 9.85 4.58 -8.39
CA ALA A 199 9.47 5.94 -8.73
C ALA A 199 8.69 6.63 -7.59
N ILE A 200 7.80 5.91 -6.91
CA ILE A 200 7.04 6.42 -5.76
C ILE A 200 7.97 6.75 -4.59
N VAL A 201 8.90 5.85 -4.22
CA VAL A 201 9.86 6.07 -3.14
C VAL A 201 10.67 7.34 -3.38
N ARG A 202 11.21 7.50 -4.60
CA ARG A 202 11.99 8.69 -4.97
C ARG A 202 11.16 9.97 -4.94
N ALA A 203 9.95 9.94 -5.50
CA ALA A 203 9.06 11.10 -5.51
C ALA A 203 8.59 11.49 -4.10
N SER A 204 8.30 10.51 -3.23
CA SER A 204 7.86 10.76 -1.85
C SER A 204 8.94 11.36 -0.97
N ALA A 205 10.20 11.04 -1.22
CA ALA A 205 11.34 11.60 -0.48
C ALA A 205 11.60 13.09 -0.80
N THR A 206 11.17 13.58 -1.96
CA THR A 206 11.35 14.99 -2.34
C THR A 206 10.29 15.92 -1.73
N CYS A 207 9.20 15.39 -1.19
CA CYS A 207 8.11 16.18 -0.59
C CYS A 207 8.37 16.57 0.87
N GLY A 208 9.46 16.14 1.49
CA GLY A 208 9.81 16.38 2.91
C GLY A 208 10.81 17.52 3.15
N GLY A 209 11.12 18.34 2.13
CA GLY A 209 12.09 19.45 2.22
C GLY A 209 11.43 20.80 2.35
#